data_f928dc631bce5a40e668a4cf206a49df
#
_entry.id   f928dc631bce5a40e668a4cf206a49df
#
_cell.length_a   1.000
_cell.length_b   1.000
_cell.length_c   1.000
_cell.angle_alpha   90.00
_cell.angle_beta   90.00
_cell.angle_gamma   90.00
#
_symmetry.space_group_name_H-M   'P 1'
#
loop_
_entity.id
_entity.type
_entity.pdbx_description
1 polymer ?
#
loop_
_entity_poly.entity_id
_entity_poly.type
_entity_poly.pdbx_seq_one_letter_code
_entity_poly.pdbx_strand_id
1 'polypeptide(L)'
;LIVFQEASAQQDPQYTQYMYNLNIVNPAYAGSKESLSITALYRNQWSGIADNPETYTFSAHSPFGDKVGLGISAIKDQLGPVSESNIYADFSYTIDLGKALKLAFGVKAGATFHEVSLTDLELQDPNDPFFSENIQSTYPNVGAGLFLYADNFYLSVSVPNFLQSVHLDETLAGEAIKYGNETSHIFTTAGYVFQLGENVKLKPSAMVIAPFDAPLSFDINLNTLLYEKFELGASYRLDDSYSALVGFQVNPNIRIGYAYDHIVSDIKAIAGSSHEIILTWDVYFIKRALRSPRSF
;
A
#
# COMPACT_ATOMS: atom_id res chain seq x y z
N LEU A 1 25.22 13.30 29.26
CA LEU A 1 23.79 13.41 28.95
C LEU A 1 23.58 12.61 27.66
N ILE A 2 23.12 11.38 27.80
CA ILE A 2 22.72 10.55 26.63
C ILE A 2 21.28 10.98 26.34
N VAL A 3 21.08 11.66 25.23
CA VAL A 3 19.75 11.97 24.71
C VAL A 3 19.29 10.69 24.01
N PHE A 4 18.38 9.94 24.61
CA PHE A 4 17.62 8.92 23.90
C PHE A 4 16.67 9.65 22.95
N GLN A 5 17.00 9.65 21.68
CA GLN A 5 16.05 9.98 20.64
C GLN A 5 15.10 8.77 20.52
N GLU A 6 13.85 8.95 20.83
CA GLU A 6 12.82 7.92 20.55
C GLU A 6 12.80 7.72 19.04
N ALA A 7 13.32 6.60 18.58
CA ALA A 7 13.19 6.18 17.19
C ALA A 7 11.81 5.53 17.02
N SER A 8 10.82 6.31 16.64
CA SER A 8 9.53 5.80 16.13
C SER A 8 9.77 5.26 14.72
N ALA A 9 10.12 3.98 14.59
CA ALA A 9 10.70 3.45 13.37
C ALA A 9 9.81 2.45 12.59
N GLN A 10 8.54 2.25 12.95
CA GLN A 10 7.65 1.40 12.15
C GLN A 10 6.59 2.26 11.46
N GLN A 11 6.79 2.48 10.16
CA GLN A 11 5.82 3.08 9.26
C GLN A 11 5.19 1.97 8.42
N ASP A 12 3.89 2.09 8.15
CA ASP A 12 3.20 1.21 7.19
C ASP A 12 3.98 1.16 5.86
N PRO A 13 4.02 0.01 5.17
CA PRO A 13 4.69 -0.11 3.88
C PRO A 13 4.19 0.94 2.89
N GLN A 14 5.11 1.68 2.30
CA GLN A 14 4.79 2.72 1.31
C GLN A 14 5.07 2.19 -0.10
N TYR A 15 4.12 2.37 -1.00
CA TYR A 15 4.18 1.88 -2.38
C TYR A 15 4.33 3.04 -3.35
N THR A 16 5.26 2.95 -4.28
CA THR A 16 5.43 3.95 -5.36
C THR A 16 4.30 3.85 -6.37
N GLN A 17 3.79 2.64 -6.63
CA GLN A 17 2.70 2.37 -7.55
C GLN A 17 1.32 2.27 -6.87
N TYR A 18 1.09 2.97 -5.74
CA TYR A 18 -0.16 2.91 -4.97
C TYR A 18 -1.42 3.17 -5.81
N MET A 19 -1.32 4.06 -6.82
CA MET A 19 -2.46 4.45 -7.66
C MET A 19 -3.04 3.30 -8.51
N TYR A 20 -2.33 2.17 -8.61
CA TYR A 20 -2.79 0.97 -9.31
C TYR A 20 -3.35 -0.10 -8.37
N ASN A 21 -3.16 0.07 -7.06
CA ASN A 21 -3.61 -0.87 -6.04
C ASN A 21 -4.26 -0.15 -4.84
N LEU A 22 -5.18 0.77 -5.10
CA LEU A 22 -5.86 1.54 -4.05
C LEU A 22 -6.68 0.68 -3.07
N ASN A 23 -7.04 -0.56 -3.45
CA ASN A 23 -7.78 -1.46 -2.56
C ASN A 23 -7.00 -1.85 -1.29
N ILE A 24 -5.66 -1.85 -1.35
CA ILE A 24 -4.82 -2.11 -0.18
C ILE A 24 -5.04 -1.05 0.89
N VAL A 25 -5.08 0.22 0.49
CA VAL A 25 -5.17 1.36 1.42
C VAL A 25 -6.61 1.83 1.67
N ASN A 26 -7.56 1.58 0.76
CA ASN A 26 -8.94 2.07 0.90
C ASN A 26 -9.97 1.01 0.53
N PRO A 27 -10.75 0.47 1.50
CA PRO A 27 -11.80 -0.52 1.23
C PRO A 27 -12.95 0.02 0.36
N ALA A 28 -13.17 1.35 0.33
CA ALA A 28 -14.19 1.93 -0.53
C ALA A 28 -13.85 1.84 -2.03
N TYR A 29 -12.61 1.51 -2.38
CA TYR A 29 -12.20 1.26 -3.75
C TYR A 29 -12.71 -0.08 -4.29
N ALA A 30 -13.02 -1.05 -3.42
CA ALA A 30 -13.52 -2.36 -3.81
C ALA A 30 -14.75 -2.24 -4.73
N GLY A 31 -14.74 -2.95 -5.86
CA GLY A 31 -15.82 -2.93 -6.86
C GLY A 31 -15.96 -1.63 -7.68
N SER A 32 -15.08 -0.65 -7.51
CA SER A 32 -15.12 0.61 -8.27
C SER A 32 -14.76 0.44 -9.76
N LYS A 33 -14.12 -0.65 -10.13
CA LYS A 33 -13.92 -1.09 -11.51
C LYS A 33 -15.09 -1.98 -11.94
N GLU A 34 -15.42 -1.99 -13.22
CA GLU A 34 -16.47 -2.85 -13.80
C GLU A 34 -15.95 -4.26 -14.13
N SER A 35 -14.98 -4.75 -13.37
CA SER A 35 -14.26 -6.00 -13.58
C SER A 35 -13.93 -6.66 -12.26
N LEU A 36 -13.67 -7.98 -12.28
CA LEU A 36 -12.83 -8.58 -11.27
C LEU A 36 -11.39 -8.12 -11.51
N SER A 37 -10.86 -7.33 -10.60
CA SER A 37 -9.49 -6.81 -10.66
C SER A 37 -8.64 -7.56 -9.64
N ILE A 38 -7.55 -8.17 -10.11
CA ILE A 38 -6.56 -8.88 -9.30
C ILE A 38 -5.25 -8.14 -9.47
N THR A 39 -4.62 -7.77 -8.34
CA THR A 39 -3.33 -7.07 -8.36
C THR A 39 -2.36 -7.78 -7.42
N ALA A 40 -1.15 -8.00 -7.89
CA ALA A 40 -0.02 -8.46 -7.08
C ALA A 40 1.14 -7.48 -7.24
N LEU A 41 1.82 -7.18 -6.12
CA LEU A 41 2.96 -6.29 -6.10
C LEU A 41 4.05 -6.89 -5.22
N TYR A 42 5.28 -6.76 -5.67
CA TYR A 42 6.50 -7.04 -4.92
C TYR A 42 7.36 -5.78 -4.85
N ARG A 43 7.81 -5.44 -3.67
CA ARG A 43 8.72 -4.33 -3.41
C ARG A 43 9.93 -4.83 -2.63
N ASN A 44 11.11 -4.53 -3.14
CA ASN A 44 12.39 -4.70 -2.46
C ASN A 44 12.94 -3.30 -2.18
N GLN A 45 12.98 -2.92 -0.92
CA GLN A 45 13.38 -1.59 -0.49
C GLN A 45 14.82 -1.60 0.02
N TRP A 46 15.58 -0.55 -0.29
CA TRP A 46 16.97 -0.36 0.17
C TRP A 46 17.92 -1.50 -0.24
N SER A 47 17.87 -1.89 -1.51
CA SER A 47 18.73 -2.95 -2.04
C SER A 47 20.20 -2.73 -1.68
N GLY A 48 20.92 -3.83 -1.38
CA GLY A 48 22.33 -3.78 -1.00
C GLY A 48 22.59 -3.77 0.51
N ILE A 49 21.55 -3.71 1.34
CA ILE A 49 21.62 -3.98 2.78
C ILE A 49 21.21 -5.44 3.00
N ALA A 50 21.89 -6.14 3.92
CA ALA A 50 21.44 -7.45 4.36
C ALA A 50 20.08 -7.31 5.09
N ASP A 51 19.18 -8.27 4.88
CA ASP A 51 17.85 -8.31 5.50
C ASP A 51 17.01 -7.04 5.28
N ASN A 52 17.17 -6.44 4.10
CA ASN A 52 16.42 -5.24 3.69
C ASN A 52 14.90 -5.49 3.63
N PRO A 53 14.07 -4.44 3.74
CA PRO A 53 12.62 -4.59 3.71
C PRO A 53 12.12 -5.18 2.40
N GLU A 54 11.30 -6.21 2.49
CA GLU A 54 10.58 -6.83 1.38
C GLU A 54 9.08 -6.82 1.65
N THR A 55 8.32 -6.31 0.70
CA THR A 55 6.87 -6.25 0.81
C THR A 55 6.21 -6.97 -0.36
N TYR A 56 5.27 -7.84 -0.04
CA TYR A 56 4.41 -8.53 -1.00
C TYR A 56 2.97 -8.09 -0.75
N THR A 57 2.27 -7.67 -1.79
CA THR A 57 0.84 -7.41 -1.68
C THR A 57 0.05 -8.21 -2.71
N PHE A 58 -1.13 -8.60 -2.31
CA PHE A 58 -2.14 -9.20 -3.16
C PHE A 58 -3.48 -8.56 -2.87
N SER A 59 -4.22 -8.20 -3.90
CA SER A 59 -5.61 -7.78 -3.75
C SER A 59 -6.46 -8.33 -4.89
N ALA A 60 -7.71 -8.63 -4.57
CA ALA A 60 -8.72 -8.97 -5.56
C ALA A 60 -10.02 -8.32 -5.16
N HIS A 61 -10.68 -7.62 -6.08
CA HIS A 61 -11.98 -7.01 -5.82
C HIS A 61 -12.87 -7.03 -7.05
N SER A 62 -14.17 -7.04 -6.81
CA SER A 62 -15.17 -7.11 -7.87
C SER A 62 -16.44 -6.36 -7.47
N PRO A 63 -17.17 -5.75 -8.41
CA PRO A 63 -18.54 -5.34 -8.16
C PRO A 63 -19.45 -6.57 -7.97
N PHE A 64 -20.41 -6.45 -7.06
CA PHE A 64 -21.48 -7.39 -6.82
C PHE A 64 -22.84 -6.68 -6.99
N GLY A 65 -23.41 -6.77 -8.17
CA GLY A 65 -24.51 -5.90 -8.59
C GLY A 65 -24.06 -4.47 -8.85
N ASP A 66 -24.98 -3.52 -8.74
CA ASP A 66 -24.75 -2.12 -9.17
C ASP A 66 -24.11 -1.23 -8.09
N LYS A 67 -24.22 -1.61 -6.83
CA LYS A 67 -23.87 -0.73 -5.71
C LYS A 67 -22.88 -1.33 -4.71
N VAL A 68 -22.73 -2.64 -4.70
CA VAL A 68 -21.87 -3.32 -3.73
C VAL A 68 -20.56 -3.68 -4.38
N GLY A 69 -19.47 -3.49 -3.68
CA GLY A 69 -18.15 -4.01 -4.02
C GLY A 69 -17.67 -4.96 -2.91
N LEU A 70 -17.06 -6.05 -3.31
CA LEU A 70 -16.41 -7.00 -2.42
C LEU A 70 -14.94 -7.11 -2.80
N GLY A 71 -14.09 -7.26 -1.81
CA GLY A 71 -12.66 -7.43 -2.01
C GLY A 71 -12.00 -8.26 -0.92
N ILE A 72 -10.81 -8.71 -1.24
CA ILE A 72 -9.86 -9.29 -0.30
C ILE A 72 -8.51 -8.64 -0.54
N SER A 73 -7.74 -8.47 0.52
CA SER A 73 -6.37 -7.97 0.44
C SER A 73 -5.47 -8.70 1.41
N ALA A 74 -4.23 -8.91 1.00
CA ALA A 74 -3.17 -9.46 1.82
C ALA A 74 -1.90 -8.66 1.61
N ILE A 75 -1.20 -8.37 2.70
CA ILE A 75 0.10 -7.71 2.72
C ILE A 75 1.01 -8.60 3.55
N LYS A 76 2.20 -8.88 3.06
CA LYS A 76 3.28 -9.45 3.85
C LYS A 76 4.46 -8.50 3.78
N ASP A 77 4.88 -8.02 4.93
CA ASP A 77 6.06 -7.19 5.09
C ASP A 77 7.11 -7.92 5.92
N GLN A 78 8.36 -7.87 5.50
CA GLN A 78 9.46 -8.54 6.16
C GLN A 78 10.63 -7.57 6.29
N LEU A 79 11.14 -7.41 7.50
CA LEU A 79 12.32 -6.61 7.80
C LEU A 79 13.22 -7.39 8.76
N GLY A 80 14.29 -7.95 8.24
CA GLY A 80 15.17 -8.81 9.03
C GLY A 80 14.39 -9.97 9.66
N PRO A 81 14.47 -10.14 11.00
CA PRO A 81 13.77 -11.22 11.70
C PRO A 81 12.27 -10.93 11.92
N VAL A 82 11.79 -9.72 11.60
CA VAL A 82 10.40 -9.32 11.82
C VAL A 82 9.61 -9.58 10.54
N SER A 83 8.50 -10.29 10.65
CA SER A 83 7.53 -10.52 9.58
C SER A 83 6.13 -10.15 10.05
N GLU A 84 5.44 -9.34 9.25
CA GLU A 84 4.06 -8.98 9.47
C GLU A 84 3.22 -9.41 8.27
N SER A 85 2.10 -10.08 8.55
CA SER A 85 1.15 -10.49 7.51
C SER A 85 -0.24 -10.00 7.86
N ASN A 86 -0.83 -9.21 6.96
CA ASN A 86 -2.14 -8.62 7.10
C ASN A 86 -3.09 -9.28 6.09
N ILE A 87 -4.25 -9.77 6.54
CA ILE A 87 -5.28 -10.38 5.69
C ILE A 87 -6.62 -9.73 6.00
N TYR A 88 -7.27 -9.17 4.97
CA TYR A 88 -8.50 -8.42 5.10
C TYR A 88 -9.55 -8.84 4.08
N ALA A 89 -10.82 -8.69 4.48
CA ALA A 89 -11.97 -8.66 3.60
C ALA A 89 -12.50 -7.21 3.54
N ASP A 90 -12.83 -6.76 2.33
CA ASP A 90 -13.31 -5.42 2.03
C ASP A 90 -14.76 -5.47 1.56
N PHE A 91 -15.58 -4.57 2.08
CA PHE A 91 -16.94 -4.33 1.63
C PHE A 91 -17.11 -2.86 1.30
N SER A 92 -17.70 -2.56 0.16
CA SER A 92 -18.04 -1.19 -0.22
C SER A 92 -19.51 -1.06 -0.64
N TYR A 93 -20.06 0.13 -0.44
CA TYR A 93 -21.38 0.51 -0.93
C TYR A 93 -21.29 1.85 -1.66
N THR A 94 -21.71 1.86 -2.93
CA THR A 94 -21.63 3.02 -3.82
C THR A 94 -22.98 3.68 -4.00
N ILE A 95 -23.02 4.99 -3.89
CA ILE A 95 -24.17 5.84 -4.19
C ILE A 95 -23.85 6.75 -5.38
N ASP A 96 -24.85 6.95 -6.25
CA ASP A 96 -24.76 7.88 -7.37
C ASP A 96 -25.13 9.29 -6.87
N LEU A 97 -24.21 10.25 -7.01
CA LEU A 97 -24.44 11.67 -6.69
C LEU A 97 -24.87 12.49 -7.91
N GLY A 98 -25.03 11.85 -9.06
CA GLY A 98 -25.44 12.47 -10.33
C GLY A 98 -25.18 11.53 -11.50
N LYS A 99 -25.10 12.06 -12.72
CA LYS A 99 -24.98 11.23 -13.93
C LYS A 99 -23.60 10.55 -14.05
N ALA A 100 -22.54 11.13 -13.49
CA ALA A 100 -21.17 10.63 -13.64
C ALA A 100 -20.39 10.55 -12.32
N LEU A 101 -20.92 11.15 -11.24
CA LEU A 101 -20.24 11.23 -9.94
C LEU A 101 -20.77 10.15 -9.01
N LYS A 102 -19.86 9.38 -8.43
CA LYS A 102 -20.14 8.30 -7.49
C LYS A 102 -19.39 8.50 -6.19
N LEU A 103 -20.01 8.15 -5.07
CA LEU A 103 -19.40 8.11 -3.75
C LEU A 103 -19.54 6.71 -3.17
N ALA A 104 -18.43 6.07 -2.88
CA ALA A 104 -18.39 4.79 -2.19
C ALA A 104 -17.96 4.96 -0.73
N PHE A 105 -18.61 4.20 0.13
CA PHE A 105 -18.27 4.00 1.54
C PHE A 105 -17.71 2.60 1.66
N GLY A 106 -16.59 2.42 2.34
CA GLY A 106 -15.97 1.12 2.50
C GLY A 106 -15.64 0.81 3.94
N VAL A 107 -15.73 -0.47 4.27
CA VAL A 107 -15.24 -1.03 5.53
C VAL A 107 -14.36 -2.23 5.23
N LYS A 108 -13.35 -2.42 6.07
CA LYS A 108 -12.37 -3.49 6.00
C LYS A 108 -12.32 -4.17 7.36
N ALA A 109 -12.24 -5.49 7.37
CA ALA A 109 -12.04 -6.27 8.59
C ALA A 109 -11.12 -7.45 8.33
N GLY A 110 -10.26 -7.76 9.30
CA GLY A 110 -9.30 -8.83 9.17
C GLY A 110 -8.41 -8.98 10.38
N ALA A 111 -7.21 -9.51 10.15
CA ALA A 111 -6.23 -9.73 11.20
C ALA A 111 -4.80 -9.46 10.70
N THR A 112 -3.99 -9.00 11.64
CA THR A 112 -2.54 -8.85 11.52
C THR A 112 -1.88 -10.00 12.29
N PHE A 113 -0.98 -10.71 11.61
CA PHE A 113 -0.13 -11.75 12.17
C PHE A 113 1.29 -11.21 12.23
N HIS A 114 1.80 -11.03 13.41
CA HIS A 114 3.15 -10.52 13.67
C HIS A 114 4.04 -11.65 14.18
N GLU A 115 5.22 -11.79 13.62
CA GLU A 115 6.20 -12.81 13.98
C GLU A 115 7.59 -12.18 14.08
N VAL A 116 8.31 -12.50 15.16
CA VAL A 116 9.72 -12.14 15.33
C VAL A 116 10.52 -13.42 15.51
N SER A 117 11.35 -13.76 14.52
CA SER A 117 12.22 -14.94 14.51
C SER A 117 13.51 -14.67 15.30
N LEU A 118 13.43 -14.70 16.63
CA LEU A 118 14.57 -14.44 17.52
C LEU A 118 15.61 -15.57 17.48
N THR A 119 15.16 -16.81 17.26
CA THR A 119 16.04 -18.00 17.23
C THR A 119 16.97 -18.05 16.03
N ASP A 120 16.69 -17.28 14.97
CA ASP A 120 17.49 -17.25 13.75
C ASP A 120 18.61 -16.20 13.79
N LEU A 121 18.68 -15.43 14.89
CA LEU A 121 19.69 -14.39 15.05
C LEU A 121 21.02 -14.97 15.48
N GLU A 122 22.13 -14.49 14.88
CA GLU A 122 23.48 -14.77 15.33
C GLU A 122 23.79 -13.96 16.60
N LEU A 123 23.78 -14.61 17.76
CA LEU A 123 23.98 -13.98 19.05
C LEU A 123 25.46 -14.01 19.50
N GLN A 124 25.88 -12.97 20.20
CA GLN A 124 27.19 -12.96 20.89
C GLN A 124 27.20 -13.94 22.06
N ASP A 125 26.07 -14.11 22.79
CA ASP A 125 25.85 -15.14 23.77
C ASP A 125 24.74 -16.09 23.29
N PRO A 126 25.08 -17.29 22.79
CA PRO A 126 24.10 -18.27 22.29
C PRO A 126 23.14 -18.79 23.37
N ASN A 127 23.41 -18.57 24.63
CA ASN A 127 22.60 -19.05 25.76
C ASN A 127 21.74 -17.95 26.40
N ASP A 128 21.58 -16.78 25.75
CA ASP A 128 20.70 -15.72 26.24
C ASP A 128 19.24 -16.21 26.22
N PRO A 129 18.58 -16.35 27.39
CA PRO A 129 17.21 -16.86 27.45
C PRO A 129 16.17 -16.00 26.70
N PHE A 130 16.46 -14.71 26.48
CA PHE A 130 15.56 -13.79 25.77
C PHE A 130 15.36 -14.20 24.30
N PHE A 131 16.37 -14.81 23.68
CA PHE A 131 16.35 -15.25 22.29
C PHE A 131 16.04 -16.73 22.10
N SER A 132 15.52 -17.39 23.14
CA SER A 132 15.27 -18.84 23.14
C SER A 132 14.00 -19.25 22.38
N GLU A 133 13.05 -18.32 22.19
CA GLU A 133 11.77 -18.59 21.56
C GLU A 133 11.37 -17.44 20.60
N ASN A 134 10.70 -17.79 19.50
CA ASN A 134 10.13 -16.81 18.59
C ASN A 134 8.87 -16.19 19.18
N ILE A 135 8.64 -14.91 18.89
CA ILE A 135 7.45 -14.19 19.33
C ILE A 135 6.42 -14.24 18.20
N GLN A 136 5.19 -14.66 18.52
CA GLN A 136 4.07 -14.65 17.58
C GLN A 136 2.86 -14.02 18.22
N SER A 137 2.23 -13.11 17.49
CA SER A 137 1.04 -12.40 17.97
C SER A 137 0.02 -12.24 16.84
N THR A 138 -1.26 -12.24 17.20
CA THR A 138 -2.34 -12.03 16.23
C THR A 138 -3.29 -10.97 16.77
N TYR A 139 -3.55 -9.95 15.94
CA TYR A 139 -4.42 -8.83 16.31
C TYR A 139 -5.54 -8.69 15.29
N PRO A 140 -6.81 -8.58 15.72
CA PRO A 140 -7.89 -8.20 14.83
C PRO A 140 -7.68 -6.74 14.39
N ASN A 141 -8.06 -6.41 13.18
CA ASN A 141 -8.04 -5.03 12.71
C ASN A 141 -9.28 -4.72 11.88
N VAL A 142 -9.68 -3.45 11.89
CA VAL A 142 -10.78 -2.91 11.11
C VAL A 142 -10.36 -1.59 10.49
N GLY A 143 -10.92 -1.26 9.34
CA GLY A 143 -10.66 -0.01 8.66
C GLY A 143 -11.90 0.51 7.96
N ALA A 144 -11.85 1.78 7.57
CA ALA A 144 -12.92 2.40 6.80
C ALA A 144 -12.35 3.41 5.79
N GLY A 145 -13.17 3.74 4.78
CA GLY A 145 -12.80 4.73 3.81
C GLY A 145 -13.96 5.29 3.02
N LEU A 146 -13.66 6.38 2.33
CA LEU A 146 -14.51 7.07 1.38
C LEU A 146 -13.78 7.16 0.04
N PHE A 147 -14.51 6.96 -1.04
CA PHE A 147 -13.97 7.06 -2.40
C PHE A 147 -14.97 7.81 -3.29
N LEU A 148 -14.66 9.06 -3.60
CA LEU A 148 -15.41 9.90 -4.53
C LEU A 148 -14.76 9.79 -5.91
N TYR A 149 -15.52 9.43 -6.93
CA TYR A 149 -14.94 9.20 -8.24
C TYR A 149 -15.89 9.45 -9.40
N ALA A 150 -15.31 9.78 -10.53
CA ALA A 150 -15.94 9.81 -11.84
C ALA A 150 -15.02 9.08 -12.84
N ASP A 151 -15.34 9.14 -14.12
CA ASP A 151 -14.52 8.45 -15.15
C ASP A 151 -13.09 8.95 -15.22
N ASN A 152 -12.85 10.22 -14.96
CA ASN A 152 -11.56 10.87 -15.16
C ASN A 152 -10.91 11.38 -13.87
N PHE A 153 -11.52 11.27 -12.69
CA PHE A 153 -10.90 11.68 -11.46
C PHE A 153 -11.31 10.81 -10.26
N TYR A 154 -10.54 10.89 -9.21
CA TYR A 154 -10.88 10.33 -7.90
C TYR A 154 -10.33 11.19 -6.76
N LEU A 155 -11.01 11.11 -5.62
CA LEU A 155 -10.57 11.57 -4.32
C LEU A 155 -10.88 10.48 -3.29
N SER A 156 -9.92 10.13 -2.48
CA SER A 156 -9.98 9.04 -1.52
C SER A 156 -9.51 9.50 -0.15
N VAL A 157 -10.22 9.09 0.89
CA VAL A 157 -9.78 9.23 2.29
C VAL A 157 -10.05 7.92 3.00
N SER A 158 -9.07 7.40 3.72
CA SER A 158 -9.22 6.12 4.44
C SER A 158 -8.31 6.03 5.65
N VAL A 159 -8.73 5.19 6.58
CA VAL A 159 -7.92 4.65 7.68
C VAL A 159 -8.02 3.13 7.57
N PRO A 160 -7.02 2.46 6.98
CA PRO A 160 -7.07 1.01 6.78
C PRO A 160 -6.95 0.22 8.09
N ASN A 161 -6.29 0.79 9.10
CA ASN A 161 -6.01 0.15 10.38
C ASN A 161 -6.42 1.10 11.52
N PHE A 162 -7.56 0.85 12.17
CA PHE A 162 -8.01 1.62 13.33
C PHE A 162 -7.47 1.08 14.65
N LEU A 163 -7.24 -0.23 14.73
CA LEU A 163 -6.81 -0.85 15.95
C LEU A 163 -5.28 -0.90 15.98
N GLN A 164 -4.73 -0.39 17.07
CA GLN A 164 -3.28 -0.43 17.28
C GLN A 164 -2.86 -1.85 17.70
N SER A 165 -1.82 -2.37 17.08
CA SER A 165 -1.13 -3.57 17.52
C SER A 165 0.08 -3.22 18.40
N VAL A 166 0.28 -3.98 19.48
CA VAL A 166 1.45 -3.85 20.36
C VAL A 166 2.43 -4.95 19.99
N HIS A 167 3.57 -4.60 19.42
CA HIS A 167 4.51 -5.58 18.89
C HIS A 167 5.29 -6.36 19.94
N LEU A 168 5.49 -5.79 21.12
CA LEU A 168 6.14 -6.44 22.25
C LEU A 168 5.43 -6.08 23.56
N ASP A 169 4.80 -7.05 24.21
CA ASP A 169 4.20 -6.91 25.54
C ASP A 169 4.83 -7.98 26.44
N GLU A 170 6.02 -7.68 27.00
CA GLU A 170 6.70 -8.58 27.93
C GLU A 170 6.87 -7.96 29.32
N THR A 171 6.77 -8.81 30.32
CA THR A 171 7.02 -8.44 31.71
C THR A 171 8.44 -8.86 32.06
N LEU A 172 9.41 -7.97 31.90
CA LEU A 172 10.78 -8.19 32.39
C LEU A 172 10.92 -7.65 33.81
N ALA A 173 11.33 -8.50 34.75
CA ALA A 173 11.58 -8.16 36.15
C ALA A 173 10.40 -7.49 36.91
N GLY A 174 9.14 -7.71 36.43
CA GLY A 174 7.95 -7.12 37.04
C GLY A 174 7.51 -5.77 36.47
N GLU A 175 8.20 -5.27 35.45
CA GLU A 175 7.77 -4.10 34.67
C GLU A 175 7.27 -4.55 33.30
N ALA A 176 6.08 -4.08 32.91
CA ALA A 176 5.55 -4.32 31.57
C ALA A 176 6.29 -3.41 30.58
N ILE A 177 7.08 -4.01 29.70
CA ILE A 177 7.78 -3.31 28.65
C ILE A 177 6.95 -3.43 27.37
N LYS A 178 6.40 -2.31 26.89
CA LYS A 178 5.67 -2.22 25.63
C LYS A 178 6.54 -1.50 24.62
N TYR A 179 7.00 -2.21 23.61
CA TYR A 179 7.75 -1.62 22.50
C TYR A 179 7.00 -1.81 21.17
N GLY A 180 7.00 -0.74 20.36
CA GLY A 180 6.45 -0.75 19.01
C GLY A 180 4.91 -0.77 19.00
N ASN A 181 4.30 0.39 18.96
CA ASN A 181 2.88 0.53 18.65
C ASN A 181 2.74 0.84 17.16
N GLU A 182 1.98 0.03 16.45
CA GLU A 182 1.51 0.41 15.12
C GLU A 182 0.53 1.59 15.28
N THR A 183 0.84 2.70 14.64
CA THR A 183 0.00 3.92 14.70
C THR A 183 -0.95 3.91 13.53
N SER A 184 -2.21 4.28 13.76
CA SER A 184 -3.17 4.45 12.68
C SER A 184 -2.76 5.59 11.75
N HIS A 185 -2.89 5.36 10.44
CA HIS A 185 -2.56 6.33 9.40
C HIS A 185 -3.82 6.76 8.63
N ILE A 186 -3.94 8.05 8.38
CA ILE A 186 -4.94 8.58 7.44
C ILE A 186 -4.28 8.65 6.07
N PHE A 187 -4.84 7.94 5.10
CA PHE A 187 -4.45 8.01 3.70
C PHE A 187 -5.42 8.92 2.95
N THR A 188 -4.89 9.95 2.30
CA THR A 188 -5.66 10.80 1.38
C THR A 188 -5.01 10.73 0.01
N THR A 189 -5.76 10.31 -1.02
CA THR A 189 -5.24 10.24 -2.38
C THR A 189 -6.17 10.94 -3.35
N ALA A 190 -5.60 11.58 -4.35
CA ALA A 190 -6.34 12.20 -5.44
C ALA A 190 -5.62 12.00 -6.77
N GLY A 191 -6.39 11.94 -7.86
CA GLY A 191 -5.84 11.87 -9.20
C GLY A 191 -6.85 12.33 -10.25
N TYR A 192 -6.31 12.84 -11.35
CA TYR A 192 -7.09 13.30 -12.49
C TYR A 192 -6.45 12.83 -13.79
N VAL A 193 -7.27 12.43 -14.76
CA VAL A 193 -6.80 12.01 -16.10
C VAL A 193 -7.18 13.04 -17.13
N PHE A 194 -6.16 13.62 -17.75
CA PHE A 194 -6.29 14.52 -18.89
C PHE A 194 -6.12 13.71 -20.18
N GLN A 195 -7.08 13.83 -21.10
CA GLN A 195 -6.93 13.33 -22.46
C GLN A 195 -6.25 14.43 -23.29
N LEU A 196 -4.96 14.26 -23.61
CA LEU A 196 -4.17 15.25 -24.37
C LEU A 196 -4.23 15.06 -25.88
N GLY A 197 -4.91 14.02 -26.35
CA GLY A 197 -5.07 13.66 -27.75
C GLY A 197 -5.65 12.25 -27.88
N GLU A 198 -5.69 11.70 -29.08
CA GLU A 198 -6.24 10.36 -29.30
C GLU A 198 -5.41 9.26 -28.61
N ASN A 199 -4.09 9.46 -28.55
CA ASN A 199 -3.14 8.43 -28.11
C ASN A 199 -2.39 8.76 -26.82
N VAL A 200 -2.70 9.89 -26.16
CA VAL A 200 -1.96 10.35 -24.98
C VAL A 200 -2.91 10.71 -23.86
N LYS A 201 -2.74 10.03 -22.73
CA LYS A 201 -3.39 10.38 -21.46
C LYS A 201 -2.34 10.76 -20.43
N LEU A 202 -2.61 11.81 -19.65
CA LEU A 202 -1.75 12.28 -18.57
C LEU A 202 -2.50 12.17 -17.24
N LYS A 203 -1.90 11.55 -16.23
CA LYS A 203 -2.49 11.34 -14.91
C LYS A 203 -1.57 11.88 -13.81
N PRO A 204 -1.71 13.16 -13.42
CA PRO A 204 -1.22 13.61 -12.14
C PRO A 204 -2.00 12.93 -11.02
N SER A 205 -1.29 12.55 -9.96
CA SER A 205 -1.88 12.05 -8.73
C SER A 205 -1.02 12.43 -7.53
N ALA A 206 -1.65 12.47 -6.35
CA ALA A 206 -0.98 12.77 -5.11
C ALA A 206 -1.49 11.87 -4.00
N MET A 207 -0.63 11.58 -3.02
CA MET A 207 -0.99 10.89 -1.78
C MET A 207 -0.40 11.65 -0.60
N VAL A 208 -1.20 11.77 0.45
CA VAL A 208 -0.78 12.24 1.76
C VAL A 208 -1.03 11.12 2.75
N ILE A 209 -0.01 10.75 3.49
CA ILE A 209 -0.10 9.83 4.62
C ILE A 209 0.11 10.65 5.88
N ALA A 210 -0.89 10.67 6.75
CA ALA A 210 -0.90 11.39 8.00
C ALA A 210 -0.93 10.40 9.17
N PRO A 211 0.22 10.00 9.72
CA PRO A 211 0.27 9.27 10.98
C PRO A 211 -0.20 10.14 12.12
N PHE A 212 -0.79 9.56 13.18
CA PHE A 212 -1.22 10.34 14.34
C PHE A 212 -0.03 10.88 15.16
N ASP A 213 1.12 10.19 15.14
CA ASP A 213 2.26 10.48 16.01
C ASP A 213 3.60 10.65 15.25
N ALA A 214 3.57 10.87 13.92
CA ALA A 214 4.75 11.03 13.10
C ALA A 214 4.58 12.14 12.04
N PRO A 215 5.67 12.61 11.38
CA PRO A 215 5.59 13.57 10.29
C PRO A 215 4.75 13.07 9.11
N LEU A 216 4.10 14.02 8.42
CA LEU A 216 3.35 13.74 7.19
C LEU A 216 4.29 13.24 6.08
N SER A 217 3.87 12.22 5.34
CA SER A 217 4.47 11.85 4.05
C SER A 217 3.62 12.40 2.91
N PHE A 218 4.27 12.91 1.87
CA PHE A 218 3.62 13.50 0.72
C PHE A 218 4.25 13.01 -0.58
N ASP A 219 3.45 12.37 -1.43
CA ASP A 219 3.87 11.83 -2.72
C ASP A 219 3.15 12.55 -3.85
N ILE A 220 3.88 12.95 -4.88
CA ILE A 220 3.34 13.46 -6.14
C ILE A 220 3.79 12.55 -7.26
N ASN A 221 2.85 12.20 -8.14
CA ASN A 221 3.09 11.35 -9.29
C ASN A 221 2.57 12.01 -10.57
N LEU A 222 3.28 11.78 -11.66
CA LEU A 222 2.86 12.16 -13.00
C LEU A 222 3.08 10.97 -13.93
N ASN A 223 1.99 10.35 -14.38
CA ASN A 223 2.03 9.21 -15.28
C ASN A 223 1.44 9.58 -16.64
N THR A 224 2.03 9.07 -17.70
CA THR A 224 1.60 9.26 -19.09
C THR A 224 1.36 7.91 -19.72
N LEU A 225 0.14 7.67 -20.24
CA LEU A 225 -0.18 6.50 -21.05
C LEU A 225 -0.15 6.86 -22.53
N LEU A 226 0.63 6.10 -23.28
CA LEU A 226 0.85 6.28 -24.72
C LEU A 226 0.26 5.09 -25.49
N TYR A 227 -0.57 5.38 -26.49
CA TYR A 227 -1.17 4.38 -27.40
C TYR A 227 -1.93 3.27 -26.68
N GLU A 228 -2.51 3.56 -25.49
CA GLU A 228 -3.16 2.58 -24.63
C GLU A 228 -2.26 1.37 -24.26
N LYS A 229 -0.94 1.50 -24.38
CA LYS A 229 0.01 0.39 -24.21
C LYS A 229 1.20 0.71 -23.32
N PHE A 230 1.85 1.83 -23.54
CA PHE A 230 3.09 2.17 -22.84
C PHE A 230 2.81 3.22 -21.79
N GLU A 231 3.33 3.01 -20.62
CA GLU A 231 3.22 3.96 -19.54
C GLU A 231 4.60 4.41 -19.08
N LEU A 232 4.76 5.71 -18.93
CA LEU A 232 5.94 6.35 -18.37
C LEU A 232 5.50 7.26 -17.24
N GLY A 233 6.18 7.19 -16.12
CA GLY A 233 5.84 8.00 -14.95
C GLY A 233 7.07 8.46 -14.20
N ALA A 234 6.88 9.51 -13.44
CA ALA A 234 7.81 10.02 -12.45
C ALA A 234 7.07 10.31 -11.15
N SER A 235 7.73 10.05 -10.04
CA SER A 235 7.22 10.34 -8.70
C SER A 235 8.26 11.06 -7.87
N TYR A 236 7.79 11.89 -6.96
CA TYR A 236 8.60 12.51 -5.93
C TYR A 236 7.92 12.32 -4.57
N ARG A 237 8.62 11.71 -3.64
CA ARG A 237 8.24 11.65 -2.23
C ARG A 237 9.08 12.65 -1.47
N LEU A 238 8.39 13.56 -0.78
CA LEU A 238 9.02 14.67 -0.08
C LEU A 238 10.06 14.16 0.93
N ASP A 239 11.29 14.68 0.79
CA ASP A 239 12.45 14.38 1.64
C ASP A 239 12.87 12.89 1.71
N ASP A 240 12.36 12.05 0.77
CA ASP A 240 12.65 10.62 0.76
C ASP A 240 13.26 10.15 -0.57
N SER A 241 12.54 10.27 -1.70
CA SER A 241 12.98 9.65 -2.96
C SER A 241 12.40 10.30 -4.22
N TYR A 242 13.12 10.12 -5.33
CA TYR A 242 12.62 10.31 -6.69
C TYR A 242 12.44 8.95 -7.34
N SER A 243 11.32 8.77 -8.06
CA SER A 243 11.03 7.50 -8.71
C SER A 243 10.79 7.66 -10.20
N ALA A 244 11.22 6.66 -10.96
CA ALA A 244 10.86 6.47 -12.35
C ALA A 244 9.97 5.24 -12.49
N LEU A 245 8.88 5.36 -13.25
CA LEU A 245 7.93 4.30 -13.46
C LEU A 245 7.82 3.96 -14.95
N VAL A 246 7.76 2.68 -15.25
CA VAL A 246 7.46 2.18 -16.59
C VAL A 246 6.36 1.13 -16.49
N GLY A 247 5.43 1.14 -17.43
CA GLY A 247 4.34 0.19 -17.48
C GLY A 247 4.06 -0.27 -18.92
N PHE A 248 3.54 -1.47 -19.02
CA PHE A 248 3.18 -2.05 -20.30
C PHE A 248 1.86 -2.81 -20.20
N GLN A 249 0.90 -2.41 -21.06
CA GLN A 249 -0.35 -3.12 -21.24
C GLN A 249 -0.12 -4.28 -22.22
N VAL A 250 0.06 -5.50 -21.69
CA VAL A 250 0.32 -6.72 -22.47
C VAL A 250 -0.87 -7.01 -23.41
N ASN A 251 -2.07 -6.91 -22.84
CA ASN A 251 -3.35 -7.01 -23.55
C ASN A 251 -4.41 -6.21 -22.75
N PRO A 252 -5.65 -6.06 -23.23
CA PRO A 252 -6.66 -5.25 -22.52
C PRO A 252 -6.91 -5.64 -21.05
N ASN A 253 -6.50 -6.84 -20.67
CA ASN A 253 -6.76 -7.39 -19.33
C ASN A 253 -5.53 -7.41 -18.42
N ILE A 254 -4.31 -7.41 -18.98
CA ILE A 254 -3.07 -7.62 -18.22
C ILE A 254 -2.15 -6.41 -18.37
N ARG A 255 -1.77 -5.82 -17.25
CA ARG A 255 -0.77 -4.77 -17.14
C ARG A 255 0.37 -5.22 -16.23
N ILE A 256 1.60 -4.90 -16.64
CA ILE A 256 2.82 -5.07 -15.84
C ILE A 256 3.44 -3.68 -15.66
N GLY A 257 3.85 -3.36 -14.45
CA GLY A 257 4.56 -2.13 -14.12
C GLY A 257 5.82 -2.40 -13.33
N TYR A 258 6.78 -1.50 -13.46
CA TYR A 258 8.00 -1.48 -12.67
C TYR A 258 8.29 -0.05 -12.23
N ALA A 259 8.73 0.10 -10.98
CA ALA A 259 9.22 1.37 -10.46
C ALA A 259 10.63 1.20 -9.86
N TYR A 260 11.41 2.22 -10.02
CA TYR A 260 12.74 2.39 -9.46
C TYR A 260 12.77 3.65 -8.61
N ASP A 261 13.12 3.52 -7.33
CA ASP A 261 13.20 4.65 -6.41
C ASP A 261 14.68 4.95 -6.10
N HIS A 262 15.08 6.18 -6.37
CA HIS A 262 16.37 6.72 -5.95
C HIS A 262 16.20 7.49 -4.65
N ILE A 263 16.87 7.00 -3.60
CA ILE A 263 16.76 7.54 -2.24
C ILE A 263 17.59 8.81 -2.13
N VAL A 264 17.02 9.86 -1.52
CA VAL A 264 17.72 11.14 -1.26
C VAL A 264 17.79 11.48 0.22
N SER A 265 17.00 10.80 1.06
CA SER A 265 17.05 10.92 2.53
C SER A 265 18.40 10.45 3.10
N ASP A 266 18.65 10.69 4.38
CA ASP A 266 19.91 10.38 5.05
C ASP A 266 20.29 8.90 5.00
N ILE A 267 19.29 8.01 4.85
CA ILE A 267 19.53 6.57 4.75
C ILE A 267 20.33 6.18 3.49
N LYS A 268 20.39 7.03 2.47
CA LYS A 268 21.22 6.82 1.25
C LYS A 268 22.69 6.53 1.54
N ALA A 269 23.19 6.89 2.73
CA ALA A 269 24.56 6.63 3.12
C ALA A 269 24.86 5.13 3.28
N ILE A 270 23.84 4.33 3.56
CA ILE A 270 23.93 2.89 3.82
C ILE A 270 23.01 2.06 2.94
N ALA A 271 21.96 2.66 2.40
CA ALA A 271 20.91 2.00 1.61
C ALA A 271 21.08 2.27 0.12
N GLY A 272 20.85 1.24 -0.70
CA GLY A 272 20.71 1.35 -2.15
C GLY A 272 19.31 1.79 -2.57
N SER A 273 19.05 1.67 -3.86
CA SER A 273 17.75 1.98 -4.47
C SER A 273 16.67 0.99 -4.06
N SER A 274 15.40 1.36 -4.28
CA SER A 274 14.28 0.42 -4.12
C SER A 274 13.69 0.05 -5.48
N HIS A 275 13.15 -1.15 -5.56
CA HIS A 275 12.57 -1.73 -6.77
C HIS A 275 11.17 -2.23 -6.49
N GLU A 276 10.23 -1.97 -7.39
CA GLU A 276 8.85 -2.40 -7.25
C GLU A 276 8.33 -2.96 -8.58
N ILE A 277 7.70 -4.13 -8.52
CA ILE A 277 7.06 -4.78 -9.67
C ILE A 277 5.59 -4.97 -9.34
N ILE A 278 4.71 -4.60 -10.27
CA ILE A 278 3.27 -4.79 -10.14
C ILE A 278 2.71 -5.53 -11.35
N LEU A 279 1.79 -6.46 -11.09
CA LEU A 279 0.97 -7.14 -12.07
C LEU A 279 -0.49 -6.88 -11.77
N THR A 280 -1.24 -6.40 -12.75
CA THR A 280 -2.69 -6.25 -12.65
C THR A 280 -3.38 -7.08 -13.72
N TRP A 281 -4.41 -7.82 -13.31
CA TRP A 281 -5.26 -8.62 -14.19
C TRP A 281 -6.72 -8.25 -13.97
N ASP A 282 -7.34 -7.62 -14.98
CA ASP A 282 -8.74 -7.23 -15.00
C ASP A 282 -9.55 -8.21 -15.86
N VAL A 283 -10.54 -8.89 -15.25
CA VAL A 283 -11.44 -9.81 -15.94
C VAL A 283 -12.81 -9.15 -16.08
N TYR A 284 -13.16 -8.75 -17.30
CA TYR A 284 -14.43 -8.08 -17.59
C TYR A 284 -15.55 -9.10 -17.80
N PHE A 285 -16.65 -8.98 -17.06
CA PHE A 285 -17.80 -9.87 -17.17
C PHE A 285 -18.68 -9.58 -18.38
N ILE A 286 -18.60 -8.36 -18.92
CA ILE A 286 -19.38 -7.90 -20.07
C ILE A 286 -18.43 -7.42 -21.16
N LYS A 287 -18.59 -7.91 -22.39
CA LYS A 287 -17.72 -7.55 -23.54
C LYS A 287 -17.71 -6.04 -23.92
N ARG A 288 -18.56 -5.21 -23.30
CA ARG A 288 -18.71 -3.77 -23.56
C ARG A 288 -18.31 -2.87 -22.37
N ALA A 289 -17.79 -3.41 -21.29
CA ALA A 289 -17.27 -2.55 -20.22
C ALA A 289 -16.09 -1.74 -20.76
N LEU A 290 -16.31 -0.44 -20.97
CA LEU A 290 -15.23 0.48 -21.35
C LEU A 290 -14.37 0.70 -20.10
N ARG A 291 -13.08 0.43 -20.23
CA ARG A 291 -12.12 0.73 -19.17
C ARG A 291 -12.18 2.23 -18.83
N SER A 292 -12.51 2.55 -17.59
CA SER A 292 -12.51 3.94 -17.15
C SER A 292 -11.10 4.53 -17.23
N PRO A 293 -10.92 5.75 -17.79
CA PRO A 293 -9.63 6.42 -17.89
C PRO A 293 -8.87 6.50 -16.55
N ARG A 294 -9.57 6.66 -15.40
CA ARG A 294 -8.96 6.72 -14.07
C ARG A 294 -8.21 5.44 -13.68
N SER A 295 -8.51 4.32 -14.34
CA SER A 295 -7.95 3.00 -14.03
C SER A 295 -6.66 2.69 -14.78
N PHE A 296 -6.14 3.64 -15.56
CA PHE A 296 -4.81 3.51 -16.15
C PHE A 296 -3.76 4.03 -15.20
#